data_058c23aef5b324ddbe5319f136ea8856
#
_entry.id   058c23aef5b324ddbe5319f136ea8856
#
_cell.length_a   1.000
_cell.length_b   1.000
_cell.length_c   1.000
_cell.angle_alpha   90.00
_cell.angle_beta   90.00
_cell.angle_gamma   90.00
#
_symmetry.space_group_name_H-M   'P 1'
#
loop_
_entity.id
_entity.type
_entity.pdbx_description
1 polymer ?
#
loop_
_entity_poly.entity_id
_entity_poly.type
_entity_poly.pdbx_seq_one_letter_code
_entity_poly.pdbx_strand_id
1 'polypeptide(L)'
;MITLRNISFSYKGTKENNLYDISLHIPKGQCVLLCGGSGCGKTTLTRLINGLIPHFFEGEFSGEAIINGMNSAEADIAQLSDSVGTVFQNPRTQFFNTDTDSEIVFGLENRGLPPEQLLSRLEKVTEDLQIQNLRERSIFELSGGEKQKIAFASVYAAEPEIFVLDEPSSNMDYHSIKELSELIKKIKLQGKTIVIAEHRIWYLMDIADRVIFMENGKIAHDMDIKTFVDLPEAQIKSMKLRCRNLADIKAETVNVSPDVSVSFGRHTFAVKDLTVKLGHTSVLQDISFSTTGGEIIAITGENGAGKTTLARTLCGLTQEAVGSISFDGNPLSRKMRKERSYMVMQDVGHQLFTDSVYAECRLGIKDLPDPTIDEVLTELSLNRLKERHPLSLSGGQKQRLAVAVSVLCRKDILIFDEPTSGLDLKSMQEAGRIIKRLADDKKTVIVITHDIEFIKTICSRVLILSGGKIVKELCGEKKNELEMQLETF
;
A
#
# COMPACT_ATOMS: atom_id res chain seq x y z
N MET A 1 8.93 0.75 -29.31
CA MET A 1 9.14 -0.23 -28.22
C MET A 1 7.82 -0.86 -27.81
N ILE A 2 6.86 -0.08 -27.33
CA ILE A 2 5.49 -0.55 -27.08
C ILE A 2 4.55 0.21 -28.00
N THR A 3 3.71 -0.48 -28.77
CA THR A 3 2.72 0.14 -29.66
C THR A 3 1.39 -0.58 -29.51
N LEU A 4 0.38 0.12 -29.04
CA LEU A 4 -0.98 -0.33 -28.87
C LEU A 4 -1.86 0.40 -29.88
N ARG A 5 -2.73 -0.31 -30.61
CA ARG A 5 -3.62 0.26 -31.62
C ARG A 5 -5.05 -0.22 -31.39
N ASN A 6 -5.93 0.72 -31.04
CA ASN A 6 -7.38 0.49 -30.87
C ASN A 6 -7.70 -0.69 -29.95
N ILE A 7 -6.93 -0.84 -28.84
CA ILE A 7 -7.10 -1.93 -27.88
C ILE A 7 -8.40 -1.73 -27.10
N SER A 8 -9.25 -2.75 -27.15
CA SER A 8 -10.36 -2.90 -26.20
C SER A 8 -10.30 -4.28 -25.57
N PHE A 9 -10.59 -4.36 -24.27
CA PHE A 9 -10.56 -5.61 -23.53
C PHE A 9 -11.60 -5.65 -22.42
N SER A 10 -12.30 -6.79 -22.28
CA SER A 10 -13.16 -7.12 -21.15
C SER A 10 -12.83 -8.50 -20.60
N TYR A 11 -12.73 -8.63 -19.27
CA TYR A 11 -12.55 -9.94 -18.64
C TYR A 11 -13.79 -10.81 -18.82
N LYS A 12 -13.61 -12.12 -18.97
CA LYS A 12 -14.69 -13.10 -19.06
C LYS A 12 -15.68 -12.96 -17.89
N GLY A 13 -16.96 -12.83 -18.21
CA GLY A 13 -18.01 -12.67 -17.20
C GLY A 13 -18.24 -11.23 -16.70
N THR A 14 -17.49 -10.24 -17.18
CA THR A 14 -17.80 -8.82 -16.95
C THR A 14 -18.69 -8.28 -18.07
N LYS A 15 -19.64 -7.38 -17.70
CA LYS A 15 -20.54 -6.75 -18.69
C LYS A 15 -19.94 -5.50 -19.34
N GLU A 16 -18.87 -4.96 -18.75
CA GLU A 16 -18.24 -3.70 -19.16
C GLU A 16 -16.80 -3.98 -19.56
N ASN A 17 -16.31 -3.29 -20.57
CA ASN A 17 -14.90 -3.35 -20.95
C ASN A 17 -14.05 -2.72 -19.85
N ASN A 18 -12.87 -3.29 -19.64
CA ASN A 18 -11.86 -2.75 -18.73
C ASN A 18 -10.89 -1.79 -19.44
N LEU A 19 -10.77 -1.94 -20.78
CA LEU A 19 -10.07 -1.00 -21.67
C LEU A 19 -10.96 -0.71 -22.88
N TYR A 20 -10.97 0.57 -23.30
CA TYR A 20 -11.76 1.06 -24.41
C TYR A 20 -10.90 1.86 -25.38
N ASP A 21 -10.68 1.34 -26.58
CA ASP A 21 -10.03 2.03 -27.69
C ASP A 21 -8.69 2.70 -27.31
N ILE A 22 -7.83 1.94 -26.61
CA ILE A 22 -6.51 2.42 -26.19
C ILE A 22 -5.57 2.40 -27.39
N SER A 23 -5.08 3.58 -27.75
CA SER A 23 -3.99 3.75 -28.73
C SER A 23 -2.84 4.49 -28.04
N LEU A 24 -1.66 3.85 -27.98
CA LEU A 24 -0.51 4.34 -27.24
C LEU A 24 0.79 3.90 -27.90
N HIS A 25 1.75 4.82 -28.01
CA HIS A 25 3.10 4.49 -28.41
C HIS A 25 4.11 4.95 -27.34
N ILE A 26 4.94 4.02 -26.86
CA ILE A 26 6.03 4.29 -25.92
C ILE A 26 7.35 3.96 -26.61
N PRO A 27 8.20 4.94 -26.90
CA PRO A 27 9.52 4.73 -27.50
C PRO A 27 10.49 4.03 -26.53
N LYS A 28 11.60 3.50 -27.05
CA LYS A 28 12.66 2.91 -26.22
C LYS A 28 13.27 3.96 -25.29
N GLY A 29 13.53 3.56 -24.04
CA GLY A 29 14.18 4.38 -23.02
C GLY A 29 13.27 5.39 -22.31
N GLN A 30 11.96 5.45 -22.65
CA GLN A 30 11.03 6.34 -21.98
C GLN A 30 10.53 5.74 -20.68
N CYS A 31 10.45 6.57 -19.64
CA CYS A 31 9.80 6.24 -18.36
C CYS A 31 8.40 6.86 -18.33
N VAL A 32 7.37 6.01 -18.30
CA VAL A 32 5.97 6.41 -18.38
C VAL A 32 5.26 6.10 -17.05
N LEU A 33 4.63 7.10 -16.47
CA LEU A 33 3.75 6.97 -15.32
C LEU A 33 2.30 6.80 -15.79
N LEU A 34 1.69 5.67 -15.43
CA LEU A 34 0.25 5.43 -15.56
C LEU A 34 -0.43 5.81 -14.24
N CYS A 35 -1.29 6.81 -14.23
CA CYS A 35 -2.03 7.26 -13.06
C CYS A 35 -3.53 7.31 -13.32
N GLY A 36 -4.33 7.36 -12.24
CA GLY A 36 -5.79 7.35 -12.29
C GLY A 36 -6.40 6.64 -11.09
N GLY A 37 -7.72 6.70 -10.95
CA GLY A 37 -8.44 6.07 -9.84
C GLY A 37 -8.36 4.54 -9.85
N SER A 38 -8.74 3.91 -8.74
CA SER A 38 -8.84 2.45 -8.67
C SER A 38 -9.87 1.92 -9.66
N GLY A 39 -9.52 0.87 -10.39
CA GLY A 39 -10.40 0.26 -11.42
C GLY A 39 -10.45 1.02 -12.75
N CYS A 40 -9.64 2.06 -12.97
CA CYS A 40 -9.61 2.79 -14.25
C CYS A 40 -8.90 2.05 -15.39
N GLY A 41 -8.33 0.86 -15.15
CA GLY A 41 -7.71 0.02 -16.18
C GLY A 41 -6.17 -0.04 -16.16
N LYS A 42 -5.45 0.60 -15.21
CA LYS A 42 -3.98 0.58 -15.12
C LYS A 42 -3.40 -0.84 -15.11
N THR A 43 -3.82 -1.67 -14.15
CA THR A 43 -3.38 -3.07 -14.04
C THR A 43 -3.79 -3.91 -15.25
N THR A 44 -4.91 -3.61 -15.90
CA THR A 44 -5.30 -4.29 -17.15
C THR A 44 -4.35 -3.90 -18.28
N LEU A 45 -3.94 -2.64 -18.35
CA LEU A 45 -2.96 -2.17 -19.33
C LEU A 45 -1.57 -2.75 -19.07
N THR A 46 -1.12 -2.85 -17.81
CA THR A 46 0.16 -3.51 -17.48
C THR A 46 0.14 -4.99 -17.84
N ARG A 47 -0.97 -5.70 -17.59
CA ARG A 47 -1.17 -7.10 -17.99
C ARG A 47 -1.17 -7.33 -19.50
N LEU A 48 -1.60 -6.34 -20.26
CA LEU A 48 -1.52 -6.38 -21.73
C LEU A 48 -0.06 -6.24 -22.20
N ILE A 49 0.68 -5.30 -21.59
CA ILE A 49 2.08 -5.04 -21.95
C ILE A 49 2.97 -6.25 -21.64
N ASN A 50 2.74 -6.94 -20.54
CA ASN A 50 3.53 -8.11 -20.15
C ASN A 50 3.03 -9.45 -20.74
N GLY A 51 2.01 -9.41 -21.60
CA GLY A 51 1.47 -10.59 -22.29
C GLY A 51 0.56 -11.49 -21.45
N LEU A 52 0.27 -11.15 -20.17
CA LEU A 52 -0.72 -11.91 -19.38
C LEU A 52 -2.12 -11.81 -19.96
N ILE A 53 -2.40 -10.77 -20.74
CA ILE A 53 -3.58 -10.65 -21.59
C ILE A 53 -3.06 -10.78 -23.05
N PRO A 54 -3.60 -11.71 -23.84
CA PRO A 54 -4.72 -12.61 -23.57
C PRO A 54 -4.33 -14.00 -23.03
N HIS A 55 -3.04 -14.31 -22.84
CA HIS A 55 -2.56 -15.68 -22.61
C HIS A 55 -3.02 -16.32 -21.29
N PHE A 56 -3.08 -15.52 -20.22
CA PHE A 56 -3.47 -16.01 -18.89
C PHE A 56 -4.85 -15.54 -18.46
N PHE A 57 -5.19 -14.29 -18.77
CA PHE A 57 -6.50 -13.72 -18.45
C PHE A 57 -7.41 -13.79 -19.67
N GLU A 58 -8.39 -14.71 -19.63
CA GLU A 58 -9.39 -14.87 -20.68
C GLU A 58 -10.34 -13.66 -20.73
N GLY A 59 -10.69 -13.27 -21.95
CA GLY A 59 -11.62 -12.17 -22.17
C GLY A 59 -11.84 -11.87 -23.65
N GLU A 60 -12.67 -10.88 -23.93
CA GLU A 60 -12.85 -10.37 -25.28
C GLU A 60 -11.79 -9.32 -25.56
N PHE A 61 -10.92 -9.59 -26.51
CA PHE A 61 -9.79 -8.75 -26.90
C PHE A 61 -9.94 -8.29 -28.35
N SER A 62 -9.71 -7.01 -28.60
CA SER A 62 -9.62 -6.45 -29.95
C SER A 62 -8.51 -5.42 -30.06
N GLY A 63 -8.03 -5.17 -31.28
CA GLY A 63 -6.91 -4.30 -31.57
C GLY A 63 -5.58 -5.05 -31.71
N GLU A 64 -4.48 -4.31 -31.76
CA GLU A 64 -3.14 -4.85 -31.96
C GLU A 64 -2.18 -4.31 -30.89
N ALA A 65 -1.42 -5.20 -30.23
CA ALA A 65 -0.42 -4.85 -29.24
C ALA A 65 0.96 -5.38 -29.66
N ILE A 66 1.85 -4.48 -30.05
CA ILE A 66 3.23 -4.82 -30.46
C ILE A 66 4.17 -4.40 -29.32
N ILE A 67 4.82 -5.40 -28.73
CA ILE A 67 5.73 -5.25 -27.61
C ILE A 67 7.12 -5.71 -28.06
N ASN A 68 8.07 -4.79 -28.07
CA ASN A 68 9.44 -5.02 -28.57
C ASN A 68 9.49 -5.71 -29.96
N GLY A 69 8.56 -5.34 -30.85
CA GLY A 69 8.46 -5.91 -32.20
C GLY A 69 7.64 -7.20 -32.31
N MET A 70 7.16 -7.78 -31.20
CA MET A 70 6.35 -8.99 -31.14
C MET A 70 4.87 -8.62 -30.95
N ASN A 71 3.97 -9.27 -31.69
CA ASN A 71 2.52 -9.16 -31.41
C ASN A 71 2.20 -9.96 -30.14
N SER A 72 1.79 -9.27 -29.08
CA SER A 72 1.59 -9.89 -27.75
C SER A 72 0.50 -10.97 -27.75
N ALA A 73 -0.46 -10.93 -28.66
CA ALA A 73 -1.52 -11.93 -28.76
C ALA A 73 -1.08 -13.23 -29.46
N GLU A 74 -0.01 -13.18 -30.26
CA GLU A 74 0.49 -14.29 -31.06
C GLU A 74 1.81 -14.86 -30.56
N ALA A 75 2.61 -14.02 -29.87
CA ALA A 75 3.92 -14.40 -29.36
C ALA A 75 3.81 -15.38 -28.18
N ASP A 76 4.77 -16.29 -28.07
CA ASP A 76 4.90 -17.12 -26.88
C ASP A 76 5.18 -16.22 -25.66
N ILE A 77 4.50 -16.49 -24.55
CA ILE A 77 4.69 -15.75 -23.29
C ILE A 77 6.13 -15.85 -22.76
N ALA A 78 6.81 -16.96 -23.04
CA ALA A 78 8.23 -17.13 -22.70
C ALA A 78 9.10 -16.13 -23.45
N GLN A 79 8.86 -15.92 -24.74
CA GLN A 79 9.58 -14.94 -25.56
C GLN A 79 9.30 -13.50 -25.12
N LEU A 80 8.05 -13.20 -24.74
CA LEU A 80 7.69 -11.90 -24.18
C LEU A 80 8.39 -11.65 -22.85
N SER A 81 8.50 -12.67 -21.99
CA SER A 81 9.16 -12.57 -20.68
C SER A 81 10.67 -12.31 -20.78
N ASP A 82 11.30 -12.61 -21.88
CA ASP A 82 12.71 -12.23 -22.14
C ASP A 82 12.87 -10.72 -22.34
N SER A 83 11.84 -10.07 -22.85
CA SER A 83 11.86 -8.64 -23.15
C SER A 83 11.20 -7.79 -22.07
N VAL A 84 10.22 -8.34 -21.35
CA VAL A 84 9.39 -7.61 -20.36
C VAL A 84 9.53 -8.24 -19.00
N GLY A 85 10.10 -7.51 -18.06
CA GLY A 85 10.14 -7.88 -16.65
C GLY A 85 9.05 -7.16 -15.87
N THR A 86 8.30 -7.89 -15.05
CA THR A 86 7.16 -7.32 -14.30
C THR A 86 7.36 -7.48 -12.79
N VAL A 87 7.18 -6.38 -12.06
CA VAL A 87 7.03 -6.38 -10.60
C VAL A 87 5.56 -6.18 -10.29
N PHE A 88 4.93 -7.19 -9.67
CA PHE A 88 3.50 -7.16 -9.33
C PHE A 88 3.23 -6.40 -8.03
N GLN A 89 2.03 -5.90 -7.87
CA GLN A 89 1.53 -5.20 -6.69
C GLN A 89 1.74 -5.99 -5.39
N ASN A 90 1.50 -7.31 -5.45
CA ASN A 90 1.74 -8.21 -4.31
C ASN A 90 2.96 -9.10 -4.58
N PRO A 91 4.13 -8.83 -4.00
CA PRO A 91 5.34 -9.62 -4.23
C PRO A 91 5.19 -11.10 -3.85
N ARG A 92 4.32 -11.43 -2.88
CA ARG A 92 4.09 -12.81 -2.45
C ARG A 92 3.54 -13.71 -3.56
N THR A 93 2.82 -13.14 -4.52
CA THR A 93 2.27 -13.91 -5.66
C THR A 93 3.29 -14.15 -6.76
N GLN A 94 4.49 -13.57 -6.63
CA GLN A 94 5.58 -13.67 -7.61
C GLN A 94 6.63 -14.71 -7.22
N PHE A 95 6.72 -15.06 -5.93
CA PHE A 95 7.77 -15.94 -5.41
C PHE A 95 7.47 -17.42 -5.66
N PHE A 96 8.49 -18.14 -6.11
CA PHE A 96 8.49 -19.58 -6.35
C PHE A 96 9.43 -20.33 -5.39
N ASN A 97 10.47 -19.67 -4.89
CA ASN A 97 11.47 -20.27 -4.01
C ASN A 97 11.21 -19.91 -2.54
N THR A 98 11.91 -20.60 -1.65
CA THR A 98 11.82 -20.39 -0.20
C THR A 98 12.95 -19.50 0.34
N ASP A 99 14.00 -19.33 -0.41
CA ASP A 99 15.16 -18.51 -0.07
C ASP A 99 15.38 -17.39 -1.11
N THR A 100 16.05 -16.34 -0.68
CA THR A 100 16.24 -15.12 -1.45
C THR A 100 17.18 -15.28 -2.64
N ASP A 101 18.26 -16.06 -2.49
CA ASP A 101 19.28 -16.21 -3.53
C ASP A 101 18.71 -16.99 -4.73
N SER A 102 18.05 -18.13 -4.45
CA SER A 102 17.36 -18.91 -5.49
C SER A 102 16.24 -18.10 -6.17
N GLU A 103 15.51 -17.26 -5.43
CA GLU A 103 14.47 -16.44 -6.01
C GLU A 103 15.03 -15.37 -6.97
N ILE A 104 16.13 -14.73 -6.61
CA ILE A 104 16.76 -13.70 -7.45
C ILE A 104 17.20 -14.28 -8.80
N VAL A 105 17.76 -15.49 -8.82
CA VAL A 105 18.28 -16.11 -10.04
C VAL A 105 17.29 -17.03 -10.75
N PHE A 106 16.11 -17.27 -10.19
CA PHE A 106 15.13 -18.22 -10.71
C PHE A 106 14.81 -18.06 -12.20
N GLY A 107 14.60 -16.82 -12.65
CA GLY A 107 14.34 -16.54 -14.07
C GLY A 107 15.52 -16.89 -14.97
N LEU A 108 16.75 -16.80 -14.48
CA LEU A 108 17.96 -17.14 -15.21
C LEU A 108 18.21 -18.66 -15.23
N GLU A 109 17.87 -19.35 -14.14
CA GLU A 109 17.90 -20.83 -14.09
C GLU A 109 16.95 -21.42 -15.13
N ASN A 110 15.73 -20.87 -15.23
CA ASN A 110 14.75 -21.30 -16.23
C ASN A 110 15.22 -21.06 -17.68
N ARG A 111 16.15 -20.12 -17.90
CA ARG A 111 16.82 -19.90 -19.19
C ARG A 111 18.01 -20.81 -19.42
N GLY A 112 18.37 -21.68 -18.46
CA GLY A 112 19.46 -22.62 -18.55
C GLY A 112 20.85 -22.01 -18.43
N LEU A 113 21.02 -20.87 -17.74
CA LEU A 113 22.33 -20.29 -17.48
C LEU A 113 23.16 -21.21 -16.58
N PRO A 114 24.48 -21.36 -16.86
CA PRO A 114 25.37 -22.19 -16.04
C PRO A 114 25.57 -21.59 -14.64
N PRO A 115 25.82 -22.43 -13.61
CA PRO A 115 25.92 -22.00 -12.20
C PRO A 115 26.91 -20.86 -11.95
N GLU A 116 28.04 -20.81 -12.64
CA GLU A 116 29.02 -19.72 -12.50
C GLU A 116 28.43 -18.35 -12.91
N GLN A 117 27.63 -18.33 -13.98
CA GLN A 117 26.98 -17.10 -14.44
C GLN A 117 25.85 -16.70 -13.49
N LEU A 118 25.13 -17.66 -12.90
CA LEU A 118 24.10 -17.40 -11.91
C LEU A 118 24.70 -16.72 -10.67
N LEU A 119 25.81 -17.27 -10.14
CA LEU A 119 26.50 -16.69 -8.98
C LEU A 119 27.02 -15.28 -9.27
N SER A 120 27.71 -15.09 -10.40
CA SER A 120 28.23 -13.78 -10.79
C SER A 120 27.08 -12.75 -10.94
N ARG A 121 25.95 -13.20 -11.48
CA ARG A 121 24.78 -12.34 -11.62
C ARG A 121 24.15 -12.00 -10.27
N LEU A 122 24.02 -12.97 -9.38
CA LEU A 122 23.50 -12.79 -8.03
C LEU A 122 24.35 -11.77 -7.24
N GLU A 123 25.67 -11.90 -7.28
CA GLU A 123 26.60 -10.95 -6.65
C GLU A 123 26.42 -9.54 -7.21
N LYS A 124 26.42 -9.40 -8.53
CA LYS A 124 26.21 -8.10 -9.19
C LYS A 124 24.87 -7.46 -8.81
N VAL A 125 23.78 -8.24 -8.86
CA VAL A 125 22.43 -7.73 -8.54
C VAL A 125 22.35 -7.29 -7.09
N THR A 126 22.84 -8.09 -6.16
CA THR A 126 22.77 -7.77 -4.73
C THR A 126 23.66 -6.57 -4.37
N GLU A 127 24.78 -6.39 -5.04
CA GLU A 127 25.62 -5.19 -4.92
C GLU A 127 24.93 -3.96 -5.51
N ASP A 128 24.45 -4.06 -6.75
CA ASP A 128 23.76 -2.98 -7.47
C ASP A 128 22.56 -2.44 -6.71
N LEU A 129 21.83 -3.30 -6.00
CA LEU A 129 20.64 -2.98 -5.25
C LEU A 129 20.88 -2.76 -3.75
N GLN A 130 22.15 -2.93 -3.30
CA GLN A 130 22.55 -2.80 -1.89
C GLN A 130 21.74 -3.71 -0.95
N ILE A 131 21.51 -4.95 -1.36
CA ILE A 131 20.70 -5.94 -0.62
C ILE A 131 21.50 -7.17 -0.19
N GLN A 132 22.83 -7.05 -0.05
CA GLN A 132 23.69 -8.17 0.37
C GLN A 132 23.28 -8.74 1.73
N ASN A 133 22.72 -7.91 2.60
CA ASN A 133 22.19 -8.29 3.91
C ASN A 133 20.91 -9.15 3.84
N LEU A 134 20.30 -9.27 2.66
CA LEU A 134 19.14 -10.11 2.43
C LEU A 134 19.49 -11.46 1.81
N ARG A 135 20.76 -11.72 1.50
CA ARG A 135 21.19 -13.00 0.94
C ARG A 135 21.03 -14.15 1.93
N GLU A 136 20.80 -15.34 1.40
CA GLU A 136 20.71 -16.59 2.16
C GLU A 136 19.61 -16.57 3.25
N ARG A 137 18.59 -15.72 3.09
CA ARG A 137 17.47 -15.61 4.04
C ARG A 137 16.23 -16.32 3.52
N SER A 138 15.42 -16.78 4.47
CA SER A 138 14.08 -17.29 4.14
C SER A 138 13.15 -16.14 3.70
N ILE A 139 12.49 -16.29 2.55
CA ILE A 139 11.50 -15.32 2.05
C ILE A 139 10.35 -15.13 3.03
N PHE A 140 10.01 -16.16 3.82
CA PHE A 140 8.92 -16.08 4.79
C PHE A 140 9.24 -15.15 5.97
N GLU A 141 10.53 -14.97 6.29
CA GLU A 141 11.00 -14.12 7.38
C GLU A 141 11.15 -12.64 6.99
N LEU A 142 11.08 -12.35 5.67
CA LEU A 142 11.23 -10.99 5.17
C LEU A 142 10.01 -10.12 5.49
N SER A 143 10.26 -8.86 5.80
CA SER A 143 9.24 -7.80 5.84
C SER A 143 8.63 -7.53 4.46
N GLY A 144 7.52 -6.78 4.41
CA GLY A 144 6.88 -6.42 3.14
C GLY A 144 7.80 -5.64 2.19
N GLY A 145 8.57 -4.68 2.71
CA GLY A 145 9.53 -3.91 1.92
C GLY A 145 10.71 -4.76 1.43
N GLU A 146 11.26 -5.64 2.27
CA GLU A 146 12.32 -6.58 1.86
C GLU A 146 11.83 -7.53 0.77
N LYS A 147 10.60 -8.04 0.88
CA LYS A 147 9.97 -8.86 -0.19
C LYS A 147 9.88 -8.09 -1.50
N GLN A 148 9.51 -6.83 -1.46
CA GLN A 148 9.44 -6.00 -2.66
C GLN A 148 10.82 -5.81 -3.30
N LYS A 149 11.88 -5.61 -2.47
CA LYS A 149 13.26 -5.54 -2.96
C LYS A 149 13.70 -6.84 -3.63
N ILE A 150 13.37 -8.01 -3.06
CA ILE A 150 13.69 -9.31 -3.68
C ILE A 150 12.91 -9.52 -4.99
N ALA A 151 11.60 -9.22 -5.01
CA ALA A 151 10.80 -9.30 -6.23
C ALA A 151 11.35 -8.38 -7.34
N PHE A 152 11.82 -7.20 -6.96
CA PHE A 152 12.48 -6.31 -7.90
C PHE A 152 13.84 -6.86 -8.36
N ALA A 153 14.64 -7.44 -7.45
CA ALA A 153 15.93 -8.02 -7.74
C ALA A 153 15.82 -9.19 -8.73
N SER A 154 14.80 -10.05 -8.60
CA SER A 154 14.59 -11.15 -9.53
C SER A 154 14.27 -10.67 -10.95
N VAL A 155 13.50 -9.59 -11.07
CA VAL A 155 13.24 -8.95 -12.37
C VAL A 155 14.49 -8.26 -12.92
N TYR A 156 15.22 -7.53 -12.06
CA TYR A 156 16.43 -6.83 -12.46
C TYR A 156 17.55 -7.81 -12.90
N ALA A 157 17.65 -8.98 -12.27
CA ALA A 157 18.59 -10.02 -12.65
C ALA A 157 18.44 -10.48 -14.10
N ALA A 158 17.21 -10.52 -14.61
CA ALA A 158 16.91 -10.92 -15.99
C ALA A 158 17.27 -9.87 -17.05
N GLU A 159 17.62 -8.64 -16.67
CA GLU A 159 17.98 -7.49 -17.55
C GLU A 159 16.96 -7.22 -18.68
N PRO A 160 15.67 -7.20 -18.44
CA PRO A 160 14.70 -7.00 -19.52
C PRO A 160 14.88 -5.63 -20.19
N GLU A 161 14.39 -5.47 -21.43
CA GLU A 161 14.39 -4.19 -22.13
C GLU A 161 13.25 -3.27 -21.65
N ILE A 162 12.16 -3.86 -21.13
CA ILE A 162 10.97 -3.18 -20.63
C ILE A 162 10.72 -3.61 -19.18
N PHE A 163 10.63 -2.64 -18.28
CA PHE A 163 10.19 -2.85 -16.91
C PHE A 163 8.75 -2.40 -16.75
N VAL A 164 7.90 -3.27 -16.24
CA VAL A 164 6.51 -2.98 -15.88
C VAL A 164 6.36 -3.08 -14.37
N LEU A 165 6.05 -1.98 -13.71
CA LEU A 165 5.91 -1.91 -12.26
C LEU A 165 4.45 -1.57 -11.91
N ASP A 166 3.76 -2.48 -11.24
CA ASP A 166 2.35 -2.30 -10.86
C ASP A 166 2.25 -2.02 -9.36
N GLU A 167 2.00 -0.77 -8.98
CA GLU A 167 1.93 -0.23 -7.63
C GLU A 167 3.12 -0.67 -6.73
N PRO A 168 4.37 -0.47 -7.17
CA PRO A 168 5.53 -1.01 -6.48
C PRO A 168 5.76 -0.40 -5.08
N SER A 169 5.20 0.78 -4.78
CA SER A 169 5.36 1.47 -3.49
C SER A 169 4.33 1.09 -2.43
N SER A 170 3.34 0.24 -2.74
CA SER A 170 2.14 0.05 -1.92
C SER A 170 2.39 -0.39 -0.47
N ASN A 171 3.44 -1.19 -0.22
CA ASN A 171 3.78 -1.74 1.11
C ASN A 171 5.13 -1.23 1.65
N MET A 172 5.65 -0.15 1.07
CA MET A 172 6.95 0.40 1.42
C MET A 172 6.84 1.57 2.39
N ASP A 173 7.78 1.66 3.31
CA ASP A 173 8.00 2.84 4.12
C ASP A 173 8.68 3.96 3.31
N TYR A 174 8.78 5.15 3.90
CA TYR A 174 9.31 6.32 3.22
C TYR A 174 10.74 6.11 2.70
N HIS A 175 11.61 5.50 3.50
CA HIS A 175 12.99 5.23 3.13
C HIS A 175 13.07 4.24 1.96
N SER A 176 12.33 3.14 2.04
CA SER A 176 12.27 2.14 0.96
C SER A 176 11.71 2.72 -0.35
N ILE A 177 10.78 3.69 -0.31
CA ILE A 177 10.29 4.38 -1.52
C ILE A 177 11.40 5.26 -2.13
N LYS A 178 12.22 5.93 -1.31
CA LYS A 178 13.39 6.69 -1.79
C LYS A 178 14.40 5.78 -2.48
N GLU A 179 14.71 4.63 -1.88
CA GLU A 179 15.61 3.63 -2.50
C GLU A 179 15.03 3.11 -3.83
N LEU A 180 13.72 2.81 -3.88
CA LEU A 180 13.05 2.43 -5.12
C LEU A 180 13.15 3.53 -6.18
N SER A 181 13.00 4.78 -5.78
CA SER A 181 13.15 5.95 -6.65
C SER A 181 14.54 5.99 -7.30
N GLU A 182 15.61 5.85 -6.51
CA GLU A 182 16.99 5.82 -7.01
C GLU A 182 17.24 4.62 -7.93
N LEU A 183 16.66 3.48 -7.62
CA LEU A 183 16.76 2.28 -8.45
C LEU A 183 16.08 2.48 -9.82
N ILE A 184 14.88 3.05 -9.86
CA ILE A 184 14.20 3.37 -11.12
C ILE A 184 15.01 4.37 -11.94
N LYS A 185 15.63 5.38 -11.31
CA LYS A 185 16.57 6.31 -11.98
C LYS A 185 17.74 5.57 -12.61
N LYS A 186 18.36 4.63 -11.87
CA LYS A 186 19.49 3.80 -12.37
C LYS A 186 19.09 3.02 -13.62
N ILE A 187 17.93 2.37 -13.61
CA ILE A 187 17.42 1.60 -14.76
C ILE A 187 17.13 2.52 -15.95
N LYS A 188 16.53 3.68 -15.70
CA LYS A 188 16.29 4.70 -16.74
C LYS A 188 17.59 5.15 -17.40
N LEU A 189 18.65 5.41 -16.60
CA LEU A 189 19.97 5.79 -17.11
C LEU A 189 20.62 4.70 -17.97
N GLN A 190 20.27 3.44 -17.78
CA GLN A 190 20.68 2.33 -18.63
C GLN A 190 19.93 2.27 -19.97
N GLY A 191 19.04 3.23 -20.24
CA GLY A 191 18.26 3.31 -21.48
C GLY A 191 17.11 2.30 -21.56
N LYS A 192 16.70 1.70 -20.44
CA LYS A 192 15.57 0.77 -20.37
C LYS A 192 14.24 1.53 -20.45
N THR A 193 13.24 0.89 -21.03
CA THR A 193 11.86 1.42 -21.05
C THR A 193 11.14 1.02 -19.78
N ILE A 194 10.45 1.97 -19.13
CA ILE A 194 9.82 1.73 -17.83
C ILE A 194 8.36 2.19 -17.91
N VAL A 195 7.44 1.32 -17.50
CA VAL A 195 6.01 1.63 -17.36
C VAL A 195 5.62 1.39 -15.91
N ILE A 196 5.18 2.44 -15.23
CA ILE A 196 4.85 2.39 -13.79
C ILE A 196 3.39 2.76 -13.62
N ALA A 197 2.57 1.83 -13.14
CA ALA A 197 1.23 2.10 -12.67
C ALA A 197 1.30 2.44 -11.16
N GLU A 198 0.86 3.64 -10.75
CA GLU A 198 1.07 4.08 -9.38
C GLU A 198 -0.04 5.04 -8.90
N HIS A 199 -0.32 4.97 -7.60
CA HIS A 199 -1.17 5.92 -6.89
C HIS A 199 -0.35 6.99 -6.15
N ARG A 200 0.74 6.61 -5.48
CA ARG A 200 1.68 7.51 -4.81
C ARG A 200 2.66 8.08 -5.81
N ILE A 201 2.32 9.18 -6.47
CA ILE A 201 3.08 9.68 -7.62
C ILE A 201 4.26 10.58 -7.25
N TRP A 202 4.33 11.13 -6.03
CA TRP A 202 5.30 12.15 -5.62
C TRP A 202 6.77 11.78 -5.86
N TYR A 203 7.15 10.53 -5.68
CA TYR A 203 8.54 10.07 -5.84
C TYR A 203 8.97 9.85 -7.30
N LEU A 204 8.02 9.95 -8.23
CA LEU A 204 8.23 9.77 -9.67
C LEU A 204 8.31 11.08 -10.45
N MET A 205 8.07 12.24 -9.82
CA MET A 205 7.99 13.52 -10.52
C MET A 205 9.30 13.92 -11.19
N ASP A 206 10.45 13.55 -10.62
CA ASP A 206 11.78 13.79 -11.18
C ASP A 206 12.28 12.64 -12.09
N ILE A 207 11.51 11.57 -12.24
CA ILE A 207 11.94 10.37 -12.95
C ILE A 207 11.15 10.17 -14.24
N ALA A 208 9.84 10.28 -14.17
CA ALA A 208 8.98 10.07 -15.33
C ALA A 208 9.28 11.08 -16.45
N ASP A 209 9.16 10.65 -17.69
CA ASP A 209 9.22 11.53 -18.86
C ASP A 209 7.83 11.95 -19.31
N ARG A 210 6.83 11.08 -19.04
CA ARG A 210 5.48 11.22 -19.57
C ARG A 210 4.48 10.65 -18.58
N VAL A 211 3.33 11.28 -18.48
CA VAL A 211 2.22 10.88 -17.63
C VAL A 211 1.01 10.54 -18.48
N ILE A 212 0.47 9.37 -18.28
CA ILE A 212 -0.78 8.90 -18.90
C ILE A 212 -1.83 8.80 -17.82
N PHE A 213 -2.81 9.67 -17.86
CA PHE A 213 -3.95 9.64 -16.96
C PHE A 213 -5.07 8.81 -17.55
N MET A 214 -5.47 7.77 -16.83
CA MET A 214 -6.52 6.84 -17.21
C MET A 214 -7.80 7.10 -16.42
N GLU A 215 -8.91 7.09 -17.11
CA GLU A 215 -10.25 7.19 -16.52
C GLU A 215 -11.23 6.29 -17.26
N ASN A 216 -12.00 5.46 -16.54
CA ASN A 216 -13.04 4.57 -17.08
C ASN A 216 -12.56 3.71 -18.27
N GLY A 217 -11.37 3.14 -18.16
CA GLY A 217 -10.77 2.28 -19.19
C GLY A 217 -10.22 3.01 -20.42
N LYS A 218 -10.12 4.33 -20.40
CA LYS A 218 -9.63 5.17 -21.51
C LYS A 218 -8.41 5.98 -21.08
N ILE A 219 -7.57 6.37 -22.03
CA ILE A 219 -6.58 7.42 -21.84
C ILE A 219 -7.31 8.75 -21.94
N ALA A 220 -7.48 9.42 -20.80
CA ALA A 220 -8.12 10.74 -20.74
C ALA A 220 -7.13 11.86 -21.03
N HIS A 221 -5.89 11.74 -20.54
CA HIS A 221 -4.81 12.68 -20.83
C HIS A 221 -3.49 11.94 -21.03
N ASP A 222 -2.70 12.47 -21.94
CA ASP A 222 -1.37 11.99 -22.29
C ASP A 222 -0.47 13.22 -22.46
N MET A 223 0.48 13.41 -21.54
CA MET A 223 1.27 14.64 -21.47
C MET A 223 2.68 14.38 -20.99
N ASP A 224 3.61 15.23 -21.36
CA ASP A 224 4.97 15.22 -20.80
C ASP A 224 4.95 15.59 -19.31
N ILE A 225 6.00 15.17 -18.59
CA ILE A 225 6.08 15.38 -17.13
C ILE A 225 6.09 16.86 -16.74
N LYS A 226 6.68 17.74 -17.54
CA LYS A 226 6.75 19.18 -17.24
C LYS A 226 5.36 19.79 -17.27
N THR A 227 4.60 19.51 -18.34
CA THR A 227 3.19 19.91 -18.44
C THR A 227 2.39 19.41 -17.26
N PHE A 228 2.58 18.14 -16.83
CA PHE A 228 1.86 17.58 -15.69
C PHE A 228 2.23 18.26 -14.36
N VAL A 229 3.51 18.56 -14.14
CA VAL A 229 3.98 19.24 -12.92
C VAL A 229 3.46 20.67 -12.86
N ASP A 230 3.31 21.35 -14.00
CA ASP A 230 2.81 22.72 -14.08
C ASP A 230 1.28 22.84 -13.99
N LEU A 231 0.53 21.72 -13.98
CA LEU A 231 -0.93 21.76 -13.86
C LEU A 231 -1.35 22.43 -12.54
N PRO A 232 -2.43 23.26 -12.57
CA PRO A 232 -2.99 23.83 -11.36
C PRO A 232 -3.44 22.75 -10.39
N GLU A 233 -3.25 22.98 -9.09
CA GLU A 233 -3.64 22.03 -8.02
C GLU A 233 -5.14 21.68 -8.08
N ALA A 234 -6.00 22.63 -8.48
CA ALA A 234 -7.42 22.39 -8.68
C ALA A 234 -7.68 21.32 -9.76
N GLN A 235 -6.87 21.26 -10.81
CA GLN A 235 -6.99 20.26 -11.87
C GLN A 235 -6.52 18.89 -11.38
N ILE A 236 -5.42 18.81 -10.66
CA ILE A 236 -4.96 17.56 -10.03
C ILE A 236 -6.03 17.00 -9.08
N LYS A 237 -6.65 17.84 -8.26
CA LYS A 237 -7.77 17.45 -7.39
C LYS A 237 -8.99 16.95 -8.18
N SER A 238 -9.31 17.59 -9.32
CA SER A 238 -10.40 17.13 -10.19
C SER A 238 -10.13 15.75 -10.82
N MET A 239 -8.85 15.45 -11.12
CA MET A 239 -8.39 14.14 -11.58
C MET A 239 -8.36 13.10 -10.45
N LYS A 240 -8.60 13.50 -9.20
CA LYS A 240 -8.58 12.62 -8.00
C LYS A 240 -7.23 11.89 -7.83
N LEU A 241 -6.15 12.54 -8.21
CA LEU A 241 -4.79 12.05 -8.03
C LEU A 241 -4.25 12.43 -6.65
N ARG A 242 -3.39 11.60 -6.12
CA ARG A 242 -2.62 11.87 -4.90
C ARG A 242 -1.62 13.00 -5.14
N CYS A 243 -1.06 13.54 -4.08
CA CYS A 243 -0.16 14.69 -4.17
C CYS A 243 1.07 14.41 -5.05
N ARG A 244 1.51 15.43 -5.76
CA ARG A 244 2.75 15.42 -6.54
C ARG A 244 3.98 15.74 -5.71
N ASN A 245 3.79 16.46 -4.61
CA ASN A 245 4.85 16.85 -3.69
C ASN A 245 4.30 16.82 -2.25
N LEU A 246 4.94 16.07 -1.37
CA LEU A 246 4.55 15.95 0.03
C LEU A 246 4.69 17.27 0.81
N ALA A 247 5.62 18.14 0.41
CA ALA A 247 5.83 19.44 1.05
C ALA A 247 4.65 20.40 0.84
N ASP A 248 3.87 20.24 -0.24
CA ASP A 248 2.69 21.08 -0.53
C ASP A 248 1.50 20.77 0.38
N ILE A 249 1.53 19.62 1.08
CA ILE A 249 0.50 19.22 2.02
C ILE A 249 0.74 19.94 3.33
N LYS A 250 -0.15 20.88 3.64
CA LYS A 250 -0.18 21.52 4.97
C LYS A 250 -0.85 20.59 5.96
N ALA A 251 -0.17 20.34 7.08
CA ALA A 251 -0.74 19.57 8.17
C ALA A 251 -1.99 20.28 8.73
N GLU A 252 -3.10 19.56 8.86
CA GLU A 252 -4.25 20.09 9.60
C GLU A 252 -3.85 20.35 11.06
N THR A 253 -4.01 21.58 11.49
CA THR A 253 -3.84 21.98 12.88
C THR A 253 -5.12 21.65 13.64
N VAL A 254 -5.21 20.44 14.17
CA VAL A 254 -6.18 20.18 15.22
C VAL A 254 -5.59 20.80 16.50
N ASN A 255 -6.24 21.80 17.07
CA ASN A 255 -5.85 22.37 18.36
C ASN A 255 -6.04 21.33 19.46
N VAL A 256 -5.08 20.46 19.62
CA VAL A 256 -4.96 19.59 20.78
C VAL A 256 -4.18 20.40 21.80
N SER A 257 -4.87 20.91 22.81
CA SER A 257 -4.21 21.57 23.95
C SER A 257 -3.25 20.56 24.61
N PRO A 258 -1.96 20.84 24.75
CA PRO A 258 -1.00 19.95 25.40
C PRO A 258 -1.28 19.77 26.91
N ASP A 259 -2.18 20.55 27.49
CA ASP A 259 -2.60 20.42 28.87
C ASP A 259 -3.61 19.29 29.05
N VAL A 260 -3.15 18.21 29.66
CA VAL A 260 -3.96 17.11 30.23
C VAL A 260 -4.78 17.61 31.43
N SER A 261 -5.30 18.81 31.38
CA SER A 261 -6.30 19.28 32.36
C SER A 261 -7.66 18.72 31.88
N VAL A 262 -8.02 17.63 32.52
CA VAL A 262 -9.36 17.01 32.62
C VAL A 262 -10.43 17.72 31.81
N SER A 263 -10.53 17.40 30.50
CA SER A 263 -11.72 17.75 29.74
C SER A 263 -12.81 16.73 30.12
N PHE A 264 -13.77 17.19 30.88
CA PHE A 264 -14.94 16.41 31.29
C PHE A 264 -15.54 15.64 30.08
N GLY A 265 -15.60 14.32 30.18
CA GLY A 265 -16.30 13.44 29.24
C GLY A 265 -15.48 12.85 28.08
N ARG A 266 -14.15 12.95 28.07
CA ARG A 266 -13.29 12.22 27.13
C ARG A 266 -12.58 11.06 27.83
N HIS A 267 -12.62 9.89 27.23
CA HIS A 267 -11.86 8.73 27.72
C HIS A 267 -10.36 8.95 27.54
N THR A 268 -9.58 8.44 28.48
CA THR A 268 -8.12 8.45 28.39
C THR A 268 -7.60 7.04 28.22
N PHE A 269 -6.82 6.79 27.18
CA PHE A 269 -6.09 5.55 26.97
C PHE A 269 -4.60 5.80 27.20
N ALA A 270 -3.95 5.03 28.07
CA ALA A 270 -2.54 5.24 28.40
C ALA A 270 -1.77 3.91 28.36
N VAL A 271 -0.56 4.01 27.81
CA VAL A 271 0.47 2.95 27.77
C VAL A 271 1.65 3.44 28.56
N LYS A 272 2.18 2.64 29.48
CA LYS A 272 3.28 3.03 30.36
C LYS A 272 4.32 1.92 30.46
N ASP A 273 5.56 2.27 30.14
CA ASP A 273 6.77 1.44 30.24
C ASP A 273 6.62 0.06 29.59
N LEU A 274 5.89 0.02 28.45
CA LEU A 274 5.54 -1.21 27.78
C LEU A 274 6.74 -1.83 27.06
N THR A 275 7.10 -3.03 27.46
CA THR A 275 8.14 -3.85 26.83
C THR A 275 7.52 -5.17 26.34
N VAL A 276 7.81 -5.55 25.09
CA VAL A 276 7.31 -6.76 24.47
C VAL A 276 8.45 -7.60 23.93
N LYS A 277 8.43 -8.90 24.27
CA LYS A 277 9.38 -9.90 23.77
C LYS A 277 8.67 -10.93 22.90
N LEU A 278 9.27 -11.28 21.77
CA LEU A 278 8.89 -12.42 20.94
C LEU A 278 10.01 -13.45 21.00
N GLY A 279 9.76 -14.56 21.71
CA GLY A 279 10.81 -15.49 22.08
C GLY A 279 11.86 -14.81 22.97
N HIS A 280 13.11 -14.82 22.54
CA HIS A 280 14.22 -14.17 23.26
C HIS A 280 14.50 -12.74 22.81
N THR A 281 13.87 -12.27 21.74
CA THR A 281 14.11 -10.95 21.15
C THR A 281 13.17 -9.90 21.75
N SER A 282 13.73 -8.80 22.27
CA SER A 282 12.95 -7.63 22.68
C SER A 282 12.59 -6.82 21.45
N VAL A 283 11.30 -6.79 21.10
CA VAL A 283 10.79 -6.09 19.91
C VAL A 283 10.36 -4.67 20.25
N LEU A 284 9.82 -4.45 21.44
CA LEU A 284 9.45 -3.11 21.95
C LEU A 284 10.08 -2.91 23.31
N GLN A 285 10.55 -1.68 23.59
CA GLN A 285 11.23 -1.30 24.81
C GLN A 285 10.75 0.07 25.31
N ASP A 286 10.27 0.12 26.56
CA ASP A 286 9.90 1.36 27.28
C ASP A 286 8.93 2.27 26.50
N ILE A 287 7.94 1.66 25.83
CA ILE A 287 6.92 2.40 25.07
C ILE A 287 5.97 3.07 26.07
N SER A 288 5.92 4.40 26.06
CA SER A 288 5.02 5.19 26.88
C SER A 288 4.38 6.30 26.06
N PHE A 289 3.05 6.35 26.06
CA PHE A 289 2.26 7.43 25.48
C PHE A 289 0.83 7.40 26.06
N SER A 290 0.12 8.50 25.93
CA SER A 290 -1.30 8.56 26.26
C SER A 290 -2.08 9.24 25.16
N THR A 291 -3.37 8.97 25.07
CA THR A 291 -4.30 9.60 24.13
C THR A 291 -5.66 9.82 24.76
N THR A 292 -6.36 10.82 24.30
CA THR A 292 -7.74 11.10 24.72
C THR A 292 -8.72 10.77 23.61
N GLY A 293 -9.95 10.37 23.98
CA GLY A 293 -11.01 10.15 23.00
C GLY A 293 -11.21 11.40 22.12
N GLY A 294 -11.25 11.21 20.81
CA GLY A 294 -11.29 12.30 19.83
C GLY A 294 -9.95 12.61 19.15
N GLU A 295 -8.86 12.04 19.65
CA GLU A 295 -7.55 12.09 19.01
C GLU A 295 -7.36 10.95 18.02
N ILE A 296 -6.71 11.24 16.88
CA ILE A 296 -6.22 10.23 15.94
C ILE A 296 -4.71 10.22 16.00
N ILE A 297 -4.13 9.16 16.58
CA ILE A 297 -2.68 9.02 16.69
C ILE A 297 -2.18 8.18 15.51
N ALA A 298 -1.25 8.71 14.74
CA ALA A 298 -0.46 7.94 13.81
C ALA A 298 0.75 7.31 14.52
N ILE A 299 1.07 6.05 14.20
CA ILE A 299 2.32 5.39 14.52
C ILE A 299 3.02 5.08 13.20
N THR A 300 4.18 5.70 12.99
CA THR A 300 5.00 5.50 11.78
C THR A 300 6.42 5.12 12.15
N GLY A 301 7.26 4.82 11.17
CA GLY A 301 8.66 4.40 11.35
C GLY A 301 9.02 3.27 10.40
N GLU A 302 10.27 2.87 10.34
CA GLU A 302 10.77 1.84 9.43
C GLU A 302 10.03 0.50 9.51
N ASN A 303 10.12 -0.28 8.43
CA ASN A 303 9.66 -1.65 8.45
C ASN A 303 10.50 -2.47 9.45
N GLY A 304 9.81 -3.29 10.27
CA GLY A 304 10.48 -4.03 11.34
C GLY A 304 10.62 -3.27 12.67
N ALA A 305 10.30 -1.98 12.78
CA ALA A 305 10.39 -1.20 14.01
C ALA A 305 9.46 -1.67 15.15
N GLY A 306 8.54 -2.61 14.88
CA GLY A 306 7.64 -3.18 15.89
C GLY A 306 6.22 -2.61 15.89
N LYS A 307 5.82 -1.84 14.88
CA LYS A 307 4.50 -1.18 14.78
C LYS A 307 3.33 -2.17 14.89
N THR A 308 3.30 -3.21 14.08
CA THR A 308 2.26 -4.26 14.12
C THR A 308 2.30 -5.05 15.44
N THR A 309 3.49 -5.25 16.04
CA THR A 309 3.62 -5.86 17.37
C THR A 309 2.98 -4.98 18.42
N LEU A 310 3.19 -3.66 18.37
CA LEU A 310 2.54 -2.71 19.25
C LEU A 310 1.02 -2.78 19.10
N ALA A 311 0.48 -2.69 17.88
CA ALA A 311 -0.95 -2.82 17.61
C ALA A 311 -1.55 -4.11 18.20
N ARG A 312 -0.93 -5.25 17.94
CA ARG A 312 -1.37 -6.55 18.48
C ARG A 312 -1.34 -6.59 20.00
N THR A 313 -0.35 -5.96 20.62
CA THR A 313 -0.24 -5.89 22.08
C THR A 313 -1.33 -5.00 22.67
N LEU A 314 -1.60 -3.84 22.06
CA LEU A 314 -2.68 -2.95 22.47
C LEU A 314 -4.05 -3.63 22.39
N CYS A 315 -4.29 -4.46 21.39
CA CYS A 315 -5.50 -5.29 21.25
C CYS A 315 -5.52 -6.55 22.13
N GLY A 316 -4.46 -6.82 22.89
CA GLY A 316 -4.36 -8.03 23.71
C GLY A 316 -4.13 -9.33 22.91
N LEU A 317 -3.73 -9.23 21.63
CA LEU A 317 -3.38 -10.39 20.80
C LEU A 317 -1.98 -10.90 21.12
N THR A 318 -1.04 -10.02 21.44
CA THR A 318 0.30 -10.34 21.93
C THR A 318 0.41 -10.00 23.42
N GLN A 319 1.17 -10.79 24.18
CA GLN A 319 1.39 -10.58 25.59
C GLN A 319 2.60 -9.66 25.80
N GLU A 320 2.45 -8.66 26.67
CA GLU A 320 3.52 -7.81 27.17
C GLU A 320 4.40 -8.56 28.16
N ALA A 321 5.70 -8.21 28.20
CA ALA A 321 6.61 -8.71 29.21
C ALA A 321 6.61 -7.80 30.48
N VAL A 322 6.56 -6.48 30.28
CA VAL A 322 6.54 -5.46 31.35
C VAL A 322 5.67 -4.30 30.91
N GLY A 323 5.22 -3.49 31.86
CA GLY A 323 4.45 -2.28 31.60
C GLY A 323 2.97 -2.45 31.88
N SER A 324 2.22 -1.39 31.61
CA SER A 324 0.77 -1.36 31.83
C SER A 324 0.04 -0.62 30.72
N ILE A 325 -1.19 -1.06 30.48
CA ILE A 325 -2.14 -0.40 29.55
C ILE A 325 -3.40 -0.13 30.36
N SER A 326 -3.89 1.10 30.32
CA SER A 326 -5.05 1.52 31.09
C SER A 326 -6.05 2.31 30.25
N PHE A 327 -7.31 2.28 30.66
CA PHE A 327 -8.41 3.05 30.10
C PHE A 327 -9.14 3.75 31.25
N ASP A 328 -9.23 5.08 31.19
CA ASP A 328 -9.75 5.92 32.28
C ASP A 328 -9.08 5.64 33.64
N GLY A 329 -7.76 5.47 33.62
CA GLY A 329 -6.97 5.16 34.81
C GLY A 329 -7.08 3.71 35.29
N ASN A 330 -7.99 2.90 34.75
CA ASN A 330 -8.18 1.49 35.13
C ASN A 330 -7.29 0.58 34.29
N PRO A 331 -6.46 -0.29 34.88
CA PRO A 331 -5.64 -1.22 34.14
C PRO A 331 -6.49 -2.18 33.29
N LEU A 332 -6.09 -2.36 32.03
CA LEU A 332 -6.74 -3.29 31.12
C LEU A 332 -5.97 -4.63 31.08
N SER A 333 -6.60 -5.69 31.58
CA SER A 333 -6.10 -7.04 31.33
C SER A 333 -6.11 -7.40 29.84
N ARG A 334 -5.33 -8.40 29.44
CA ARG A 334 -5.31 -8.92 28.07
C ARG A 334 -6.72 -9.27 27.53
N LYS A 335 -7.57 -9.89 28.37
CA LYS A 335 -8.94 -10.23 28.04
C LYS A 335 -9.79 -8.97 27.79
N MET A 336 -9.71 -8.00 28.70
CA MET A 336 -10.45 -6.73 28.56
C MET A 336 -10.06 -5.95 27.31
N ARG A 337 -8.76 -5.96 26.94
CA ARG A 337 -8.30 -5.34 25.68
C ARG A 337 -8.94 -5.99 24.47
N LYS A 338 -9.00 -7.33 24.38
CA LYS A 338 -9.69 -8.05 23.30
C LYS A 338 -11.18 -7.71 23.22
N GLU A 339 -11.84 -7.53 24.36
CA GLU A 339 -13.26 -7.18 24.41
C GLU A 339 -13.53 -5.74 24.00
N ARG A 340 -12.63 -4.80 24.33
CA ARG A 340 -12.80 -3.35 24.08
C ARG A 340 -12.16 -2.83 22.80
N SER A 341 -11.30 -3.60 22.16
CA SER A 341 -10.60 -3.17 20.95
C SER A 341 -11.06 -3.92 19.70
N TYR A 342 -10.84 -3.29 18.56
CA TYR A 342 -10.91 -3.90 17.24
C TYR A 342 -9.70 -3.46 16.42
N MET A 343 -9.10 -4.38 15.67
CA MET A 343 -7.97 -4.11 14.81
C MET A 343 -8.33 -4.43 13.37
N VAL A 344 -8.19 -3.46 12.49
CA VAL A 344 -8.15 -3.67 11.04
C VAL A 344 -6.72 -4.06 10.69
N MET A 345 -6.53 -5.25 10.15
CA MET A 345 -5.21 -5.80 9.83
C MET A 345 -4.71 -5.29 8.48
N GLN A 346 -3.39 -5.25 8.31
CA GLN A 346 -2.75 -4.89 7.04
C GLN A 346 -3.22 -5.80 5.89
N ASP A 347 -3.22 -7.12 6.09
CA ASP A 347 -3.81 -8.08 5.17
C ASP A 347 -5.25 -8.38 5.60
N VAL A 348 -6.17 -7.58 5.10
CA VAL A 348 -7.61 -7.71 5.41
C VAL A 348 -8.21 -9.00 4.90
N GLY A 349 -7.58 -9.68 3.93
CA GLY A 349 -8.03 -10.98 3.44
C GLY A 349 -8.06 -12.06 4.52
N HIS A 350 -7.17 -11.96 5.51
CA HIS A 350 -7.14 -12.86 6.67
C HIS A 350 -8.18 -12.53 7.74
N GLN A 351 -8.95 -11.49 7.58
CA GLN A 351 -9.93 -11.00 8.55
C GLN A 351 -11.39 -11.15 8.06
N LEU A 352 -11.58 -11.49 6.79
CA LEU A 352 -12.88 -11.59 6.13
C LEU A 352 -13.25 -13.08 5.96
N PHE A 353 -14.29 -13.54 6.65
CA PHE A 353 -14.59 -14.98 6.78
C PHE A 353 -15.95 -15.40 6.25
N THR A 354 -16.87 -14.43 6.05
CA THR A 354 -18.25 -14.75 5.72
C THR A 354 -18.47 -14.87 4.21
N ASP A 355 -19.66 -15.31 3.82
CA ASP A 355 -20.09 -15.55 2.45
C ASP A 355 -20.61 -14.30 1.73
N SER A 356 -20.85 -13.18 2.47
CA SER A 356 -21.24 -11.91 1.86
C SER A 356 -20.71 -10.70 2.62
N VAL A 357 -20.55 -9.57 1.92
CA VAL A 357 -20.20 -8.27 2.51
C VAL A 357 -21.18 -7.91 3.64
N TYR A 358 -22.45 -8.17 3.44
CA TYR A 358 -23.49 -7.89 4.42
C TYR A 358 -23.32 -8.77 5.67
N ALA A 359 -23.10 -10.07 5.51
CA ALA A 359 -22.87 -11.00 6.62
C ALA A 359 -21.60 -10.64 7.40
N GLU A 360 -20.54 -10.16 6.71
CA GLU A 360 -19.31 -9.69 7.35
C GLU A 360 -19.58 -8.51 8.29
N CYS A 361 -20.40 -7.57 7.86
CA CYS A 361 -20.81 -6.42 8.68
C CYS A 361 -21.62 -6.80 9.93
N ARG A 362 -22.27 -7.95 9.94
CA ARG A 362 -23.04 -8.46 11.09
C ARG A 362 -22.26 -9.39 12.00
N LEU A 363 -21.08 -9.82 11.60
CA LEU A 363 -20.33 -10.84 12.30
C LEU A 363 -20.01 -10.43 13.76
N GLY A 364 -20.47 -11.23 14.72
CA GLY A 364 -20.22 -10.98 16.14
C GLY A 364 -20.98 -9.80 16.77
N ILE A 365 -21.91 -9.17 16.04
CA ILE A 365 -22.68 -8.03 16.52
C ILE A 365 -24.14 -8.46 16.70
N LYS A 366 -24.63 -8.39 17.94
CA LYS A 366 -26.04 -8.63 18.25
C LYS A 366 -26.84 -7.35 18.02
N ASP A 367 -28.08 -7.51 17.56
CA ASP A 367 -29.09 -6.43 17.45
C ASP A 367 -28.64 -5.20 16.66
N LEU A 368 -27.91 -5.40 15.53
CA LEU A 368 -27.55 -4.35 14.62
C LEU A 368 -28.67 -4.12 13.59
N PRO A 369 -29.29 -2.92 13.53
CA PRO A 369 -30.32 -2.62 12.55
C PRO A 369 -29.78 -2.61 11.12
N ASP A 370 -30.51 -3.22 10.17
CA ASP A 370 -30.12 -3.25 8.75
C ASP A 370 -29.90 -1.86 8.15
N PRO A 371 -30.73 -0.81 8.45
CA PRO A 371 -30.48 0.54 7.95
C PRO A 371 -29.10 1.10 8.32
N THR A 372 -28.58 0.75 9.50
CA THR A 372 -27.25 1.19 9.94
C THR A 372 -26.15 0.56 9.08
N ILE A 373 -26.30 -0.71 8.70
CA ILE A 373 -25.36 -1.40 7.82
C ILE A 373 -25.40 -0.76 6.42
N ASP A 374 -26.60 -0.56 5.87
CA ASP A 374 -26.79 0.03 4.54
C ASP A 374 -26.25 1.46 4.47
N GLU A 375 -26.36 2.26 5.53
CA GLU A 375 -25.78 3.60 5.65
C GLU A 375 -24.24 3.52 5.56
N VAL A 376 -23.60 2.70 6.37
CA VAL A 376 -22.14 2.55 6.39
C VAL A 376 -21.62 1.98 5.07
N LEU A 377 -22.31 1.00 4.49
CA LEU A 377 -21.93 0.44 3.18
C LEU A 377 -22.09 1.46 2.05
N THR A 378 -23.10 2.34 2.13
CA THR A 378 -23.31 3.40 1.14
C THR A 378 -22.20 4.45 1.22
N GLU A 379 -21.87 4.89 2.44
CA GLU A 379 -20.78 5.85 2.69
C GLU A 379 -19.44 5.37 2.15
N LEU A 380 -19.18 4.06 2.23
CA LEU A 380 -17.97 3.42 1.74
C LEU A 380 -18.07 2.92 0.29
N SER A 381 -19.13 3.28 -0.42
CA SER A 381 -19.35 2.86 -1.82
C SER A 381 -19.37 1.34 -2.00
N LEU A 382 -19.88 0.59 -1.00
CA LEU A 382 -19.95 -0.88 -0.99
C LEU A 382 -21.38 -1.42 -1.13
N ASN A 383 -22.40 -0.59 -1.05
CA ASN A 383 -23.80 -1.04 -0.99
C ASN A 383 -24.22 -1.92 -2.19
N ARG A 384 -23.71 -1.62 -3.41
CA ARG A 384 -23.95 -2.44 -4.61
C ARG A 384 -23.27 -3.82 -4.57
N LEU A 385 -22.39 -4.03 -3.61
CA LEU A 385 -21.57 -5.24 -3.48
C LEU A 385 -22.00 -6.09 -2.27
N LYS A 386 -23.08 -5.72 -1.58
CA LYS A 386 -23.46 -6.31 -0.29
C LYS A 386 -23.68 -7.82 -0.31
N GLU A 387 -24.13 -8.37 -1.45
CA GLU A 387 -24.33 -9.81 -1.64
C GLU A 387 -23.11 -10.53 -2.19
N ARG A 388 -22.01 -9.82 -2.50
CA ARG A 388 -20.80 -10.47 -3.01
C ARG A 388 -19.99 -11.08 -1.89
N HIS A 389 -19.32 -12.19 -2.22
CA HIS A 389 -18.36 -12.81 -1.32
C HIS A 389 -17.17 -11.86 -1.06
N PRO A 390 -16.74 -11.61 0.18
CA PRO A 390 -15.66 -10.66 0.50
C PRO A 390 -14.35 -10.91 -0.24
N LEU A 391 -13.98 -12.17 -0.45
CA LEU A 391 -12.75 -12.51 -1.16
C LEU A 391 -12.80 -12.19 -2.66
N SER A 392 -13.99 -12.02 -3.26
CA SER A 392 -14.16 -11.58 -4.66
C SER A 392 -13.97 -10.09 -4.89
N LEU A 393 -13.84 -9.31 -3.80
CA LEU A 393 -13.63 -7.87 -3.84
C LEU A 393 -12.19 -7.53 -4.23
N SER A 394 -12.01 -6.35 -4.87
CA SER A 394 -10.67 -5.78 -5.07
C SER A 394 -10.00 -5.44 -3.73
N GLY A 395 -8.67 -5.27 -3.73
CA GLY A 395 -7.91 -4.91 -2.52
C GLY A 395 -8.49 -3.69 -1.81
N GLY A 396 -8.73 -2.60 -2.53
CA GLY A 396 -9.33 -1.39 -1.96
C GLY A 396 -10.77 -1.57 -1.46
N GLN A 397 -11.57 -2.44 -2.11
CA GLN A 397 -12.92 -2.78 -1.62
C GLN A 397 -12.87 -3.60 -0.34
N LYS A 398 -11.94 -4.56 -0.22
CA LYS A 398 -11.70 -5.33 1.01
C LYS A 398 -11.28 -4.41 2.16
N GLN A 399 -10.38 -3.45 1.87
CA GLN A 399 -9.94 -2.47 2.87
C GLN A 399 -11.12 -1.63 3.39
N ARG A 400 -11.96 -1.11 2.49
CA ARG A 400 -13.16 -0.36 2.88
C ARG A 400 -14.16 -1.21 3.67
N LEU A 401 -14.30 -2.50 3.34
CA LEU A 401 -15.14 -3.42 4.10
C LEU A 401 -14.63 -3.61 5.54
N ALA A 402 -13.32 -3.79 5.72
CA ALA A 402 -12.74 -3.90 7.07
C ALA A 402 -12.94 -2.62 7.90
N VAL A 403 -12.87 -1.45 7.25
CA VAL A 403 -13.22 -0.16 7.89
C VAL A 403 -14.72 -0.13 8.24
N ALA A 404 -15.63 -0.61 7.37
CA ALA A 404 -17.06 -0.70 7.67
C ALA A 404 -17.33 -1.54 8.93
N VAL A 405 -16.70 -2.71 9.02
CA VAL A 405 -16.81 -3.59 10.20
C VAL A 405 -16.32 -2.89 11.46
N SER A 406 -15.22 -2.11 11.38
CA SER A 406 -14.69 -1.35 12.53
C SER A 406 -15.67 -0.30 13.07
N VAL A 407 -16.47 0.31 12.20
CA VAL A 407 -17.54 1.24 12.62
C VAL A 407 -18.64 0.49 13.35
N LEU A 408 -19.08 -0.63 12.77
CA LEU A 408 -20.23 -1.37 13.25
C LEU A 408 -19.96 -2.15 14.55
N CYS A 409 -18.71 -2.55 14.81
CA CYS A 409 -18.34 -3.33 15.99
C CYS A 409 -18.46 -2.58 17.33
N ARG A 410 -18.68 -1.25 17.34
CA ARG A 410 -18.92 -0.38 18.49
C ARG A 410 -17.89 -0.51 19.62
N LYS A 411 -16.63 -0.79 19.28
CA LYS A 411 -15.54 -0.88 20.26
C LYS A 411 -15.04 0.51 20.68
N ASP A 412 -14.37 0.57 21.84
CA ASP A 412 -13.83 1.81 22.40
C ASP A 412 -12.47 2.17 21.81
N ILE A 413 -11.65 1.15 21.48
CA ILE A 413 -10.29 1.27 20.99
C ILE A 413 -10.25 0.67 19.59
N LEU A 414 -9.90 1.49 18.60
CA LEU A 414 -9.84 1.12 17.19
C LEU A 414 -8.43 1.30 16.67
N ILE A 415 -7.86 0.24 16.15
CA ILE A 415 -6.51 0.23 15.61
C ILE A 415 -6.56 -0.16 14.14
N PHE A 416 -5.98 0.68 13.29
CA PHE A 416 -5.92 0.48 11.85
C PHE A 416 -4.46 0.26 11.43
N ASP A 417 -4.15 -0.92 10.89
CA ASP A 417 -2.81 -1.25 10.41
C ASP A 417 -2.79 -1.12 8.88
N GLU A 418 -2.12 -0.08 8.38
CA GLU A 418 -2.01 0.32 6.97
C GLU A 418 -3.38 0.46 6.25
N PRO A 419 -4.32 1.27 6.76
CA PRO A 419 -5.68 1.37 6.21
C PRO A 419 -5.74 1.99 4.81
N THR A 420 -4.66 2.61 4.34
CA THR A 420 -4.60 3.33 3.06
C THR A 420 -3.68 2.69 2.03
N SER A 421 -3.11 1.52 2.33
CA SER A 421 -2.20 0.82 1.41
C SER A 421 -2.92 0.48 0.09
N GLY A 422 -2.34 0.89 -1.05
CA GLY A 422 -2.89 0.67 -2.38
C GLY A 422 -4.20 1.43 -2.68
N LEU A 423 -4.56 2.46 -1.87
CA LEU A 423 -5.75 3.26 -2.12
C LEU A 423 -5.44 4.48 -3.00
N ASP A 424 -6.35 4.78 -3.92
CA ASP A 424 -6.41 6.05 -4.63
C ASP A 424 -6.85 7.19 -3.68
N LEU A 425 -6.74 8.44 -4.14
CA LEU A 425 -7.08 9.61 -3.33
C LEU A 425 -8.52 9.56 -2.80
N LYS A 426 -9.48 9.16 -3.66
CA LYS A 426 -10.90 9.11 -3.28
C LYS A 426 -11.13 8.11 -2.15
N SER A 427 -10.63 6.88 -2.31
CA SER A 427 -10.78 5.81 -1.31
C SER A 427 -10.05 6.14 -0.01
N MET A 428 -8.86 6.78 -0.10
CA MET A 428 -8.13 7.28 1.07
C MET A 428 -8.94 8.33 1.84
N GLN A 429 -9.56 9.29 1.13
CA GLN A 429 -10.40 10.33 1.74
C GLN A 429 -11.68 9.76 2.36
N GLU A 430 -12.30 8.76 1.71
CA GLU A 430 -13.48 8.05 2.26
C GLU A 430 -13.12 7.34 3.57
N ALA A 431 -12.01 6.58 3.60
CA ALA A 431 -11.51 5.96 4.82
C ALA A 431 -11.17 7.00 5.91
N GLY A 432 -10.50 8.08 5.53
CA GLY A 432 -10.13 9.17 6.43
C GLY A 432 -11.33 9.86 7.07
N ARG A 433 -12.41 10.11 6.30
CA ARG A 433 -13.66 10.70 6.84
C ARG A 433 -14.29 9.80 7.90
N ILE A 434 -14.29 8.49 7.67
CA ILE A 434 -14.84 7.55 8.64
C ILE A 434 -13.98 7.49 9.89
N ILE A 435 -12.67 7.43 9.74
CA ILE A 435 -11.73 7.44 10.87
C ILE A 435 -11.89 8.73 11.70
N LYS A 436 -12.08 9.89 11.05
CA LYS A 436 -12.40 11.16 11.75
C LYS A 436 -13.73 11.07 12.51
N ARG A 437 -14.80 10.54 11.89
CA ARG A 437 -16.08 10.35 12.58
C ARG A 437 -15.94 9.46 13.82
N LEU A 438 -15.20 8.36 13.73
CA LEU A 438 -14.95 7.50 14.90
C LEU A 438 -14.23 8.24 16.03
N ALA A 439 -13.31 9.14 15.70
CA ALA A 439 -12.67 10.01 16.69
C ALA A 439 -13.68 11.03 17.26
N ASP A 440 -14.51 11.66 16.41
CA ASP A 440 -15.58 12.59 16.85
C ASP A 440 -16.56 11.91 17.82
N ASP A 441 -16.83 10.59 17.62
CA ASP A 441 -17.58 9.73 18.54
C ASP A 441 -16.80 9.39 19.83
N LYS A 442 -15.71 10.11 20.12
CA LYS A 442 -14.84 9.96 21.29
C LYS A 442 -14.17 8.61 21.42
N LYS A 443 -14.03 7.85 20.33
CA LYS A 443 -13.26 6.60 20.32
C LYS A 443 -11.75 6.90 20.42
N THR A 444 -11.00 5.97 20.97
CA THR A 444 -9.54 5.95 20.88
C THR A 444 -9.15 5.40 19.53
N VAL A 445 -8.53 6.21 18.67
CA VAL A 445 -8.16 5.84 17.31
C VAL A 445 -6.65 5.88 17.13
N ILE A 446 -6.07 4.73 16.78
CA ILE A 446 -4.65 4.57 16.50
C ILE A 446 -4.50 4.06 15.07
N VAL A 447 -3.70 4.74 14.26
CA VAL A 447 -3.44 4.38 12.87
C VAL A 447 -1.96 4.10 12.69
N ILE A 448 -1.61 2.89 12.29
CA ILE A 448 -0.26 2.55 11.86
C ILE A 448 -0.21 2.78 10.37
N THR A 449 0.67 3.66 9.90
CA THR A 449 0.79 3.90 8.46
C THR A 449 2.09 4.59 8.08
N HIS A 450 2.53 4.33 6.86
CA HIS A 450 3.63 5.01 6.17
C HIS A 450 3.13 6.11 5.22
N ASP A 451 1.82 6.32 5.16
CA ASP A 451 1.20 7.27 4.25
C ASP A 451 1.26 8.69 4.80
N ILE A 452 2.31 9.43 4.41
CA ILE A 452 2.55 10.80 4.88
C ILE A 452 1.39 11.74 4.53
N GLU A 453 0.80 11.58 3.34
CA GLU A 453 -0.36 12.40 2.91
C GLU A 453 -1.54 12.17 3.87
N PHE A 454 -1.83 10.91 4.20
CA PHE A 454 -2.86 10.57 5.19
C PHE A 454 -2.54 11.09 6.58
N ILE A 455 -1.29 10.92 7.04
CA ILE A 455 -0.85 11.39 8.36
C ILE A 455 -1.05 12.92 8.48
N LYS A 456 -0.59 13.69 7.50
CA LYS A 456 -0.68 15.16 7.53
C LYS A 456 -2.13 15.65 7.50
N THR A 457 -3.02 14.96 6.77
CA THR A 457 -4.40 15.41 6.52
C THR A 457 -5.42 14.87 7.53
N ILE A 458 -5.14 13.76 8.20
CA ILE A 458 -6.13 13.06 9.04
C ILE A 458 -5.70 12.98 10.49
N CYS A 459 -4.41 12.71 10.78
CA CYS A 459 -3.97 12.41 12.12
C CYS A 459 -3.68 13.68 12.91
N SER A 460 -4.05 13.68 14.20
CA SER A 460 -3.80 14.81 15.11
C SER A 460 -2.35 14.86 15.55
N ARG A 461 -1.76 13.67 15.80
CA ARG A 461 -0.45 13.47 16.38
C ARG A 461 0.25 12.26 15.75
N VAL A 462 1.57 12.30 15.70
CA VAL A 462 2.41 11.25 15.11
C VAL A 462 3.47 10.80 16.11
N LEU A 463 3.55 9.50 16.32
CA LEU A 463 4.63 8.84 17.07
C LEU A 463 5.54 8.13 16.05
N ILE A 464 6.82 8.47 16.06
CA ILE A 464 7.83 7.81 15.22
C ILE A 464 8.48 6.70 16.03
N LEU A 465 8.34 5.48 15.56
CA LEU A 465 8.91 4.27 16.17
C LEU A 465 10.17 3.86 15.41
N SER A 466 11.29 3.72 16.10
CA SER A 466 12.55 3.20 15.56
C SER A 466 13.24 2.31 16.58
N GLY A 467 13.81 1.17 16.15
CA GLY A 467 14.48 0.22 17.03
C GLY A 467 13.65 -0.25 18.24
N GLY A 468 12.33 -0.33 18.08
CA GLY A 468 11.41 -0.74 19.15
C GLY A 468 11.11 0.34 20.20
N LYS A 469 11.48 1.60 19.97
CA LYS A 469 11.25 2.74 20.88
C LYS A 469 10.53 3.88 20.17
N ILE A 470 9.76 4.69 20.93
CA ILE A 470 9.26 5.96 20.42
C ILE A 470 10.40 6.96 20.48
N VAL A 471 10.91 7.37 19.32
CA VAL A 471 12.06 8.27 19.21
C VAL A 471 11.64 9.73 19.04
N LYS A 472 10.43 9.97 18.53
CA LYS A 472 9.92 11.31 18.29
C LYS A 472 8.40 11.36 18.37
N GLU A 473 7.89 12.51 18.78
CA GLU A 473 6.46 12.85 18.76
C GLU A 473 6.27 14.18 18.05
N LEU A 474 5.35 14.23 17.07
CA LEU A 474 5.03 15.43 16.31
C LEU A 474 3.53 15.73 16.41
N CYS A 475 3.18 16.98 16.67
CA CYS A 475 1.80 17.46 16.73
C CYS A 475 1.66 18.82 16.04
N GLY A 476 0.44 19.16 15.61
CA GLY A 476 0.13 20.43 14.96
C GLY A 476 1.02 20.69 13.73
N GLU A 477 1.60 21.89 13.65
CA GLU A 477 2.46 22.30 12.54
C GLU A 477 3.77 21.52 12.43
N LYS A 478 4.27 20.93 13.54
CA LYS A 478 5.47 20.10 13.52
C LYS A 478 5.33 18.83 12.66
N LYS A 479 4.12 18.41 12.32
CA LYS A 479 3.88 17.32 11.35
C LYS A 479 4.38 17.67 9.93
N ASN A 480 4.59 18.95 9.62
CA ASN A 480 5.18 19.37 8.36
C ASN A 480 6.66 18.96 8.24
N GLU A 481 7.32 18.68 9.38
CA GLU A 481 8.70 18.22 9.42
C GLU A 481 8.83 16.67 9.31
N LEU A 482 7.70 15.96 9.10
CA LEU A 482 7.67 14.49 9.18
C LEU A 482 8.66 13.83 8.23
N GLU A 483 8.74 14.30 6.96
CA GLU A 483 9.67 13.75 5.96
C GLU A 483 11.11 13.87 6.46
N MET A 484 11.51 15.07 6.92
CA MET A 484 12.86 15.34 7.42
C MET A 484 13.18 14.46 8.64
N GLN A 485 12.21 14.22 9.53
CA GLN A 485 12.40 13.35 10.68
C GLN A 485 12.54 11.88 10.28
N LEU A 486 11.80 11.43 9.26
CA LEU A 486 11.91 10.06 8.75
C LEU A 486 13.23 9.80 7.98
N GLU A 487 13.88 10.84 7.46
CA GLU A 487 15.21 10.75 6.86
C GLU A 487 16.34 10.66 7.90
N THR A 488 16.05 11.00 9.15
CA THR A 488 17.06 11.05 10.23
C THR A 488 17.23 9.72 10.96
N PHE A 489 16.25 8.87 10.92
CA PHE A 489 16.18 7.55 11.58
C PHE A 489 16.24 6.42 10.58
#